data_9194c6574f4001c6ff3b06b655d415f7
#
_entry.id   9194c6574f4001c6ff3b06b655d415f7
#
_cell.length_a   1.000
_cell.length_b   1.000
_cell.length_c   1.000
_cell.angle_alpha   90.00
_cell.angle_beta   90.00
_cell.angle_gamma   90.00
#
_symmetry.space_group_name_H-M   'P 1'
#
loop_
_entity.id
_entity.type
_entity.pdbx_description
1 polymer ?
#
loop_
_entity_poly.entity_id
_entity_poly.type
_entity_poly.pdbx_seq_one_letter_code
_entity_poly.pdbx_strand_id
1 'polypeptide(L)'
;KIREAVEALSRNYGTRHETVVNDDEGEHTVVWYSFPTPAQLSAASETELRELKLGYRAKYIFRLCQDAVEGRLDLELLQRLSYGEAMTYLGSFYGIGTKVANCICLFGLHHIEAFPVATWIEQILMAEYYRKRKKKYDSLPKSKLYQEMIADHFGMYKGYAGVMQQYIFYYERVRRGKVR
;
A
#
# COMPACT_ATOMS: atom_id res chain seq x y z
N LYS A 1 0.98 2.16 -13.90
CA LYS A 1 0.31 0.89 -13.55
C LYS A 1 -0.64 1.00 -12.35
N ILE A 2 -0.21 1.57 -11.19
CA ILE A 2 -1.14 1.74 -10.03
C ILE A 2 -2.26 2.69 -10.40
N ARG A 3 -1.94 3.88 -10.93
CA ARG A 3 -2.91 4.86 -11.40
C ARG A 3 -3.90 4.26 -12.40
N GLU A 4 -3.43 3.55 -13.41
CA GLU A 4 -4.25 2.89 -14.43
C GLU A 4 -5.23 1.88 -13.80
N ALA A 5 -4.77 1.10 -12.80
CA ALA A 5 -5.61 0.14 -12.09
C ALA A 5 -6.70 0.82 -11.25
N VAL A 6 -6.34 1.89 -10.53
CA VAL A 6 -7.30 2.69 -9.75
C VAL A 6 -8.34 3.33 -10.66
N GLU A 7 -7.92 3.95 -11.76
CA GLU A 7 -8.82 4.57 -12.74
C GLU A 7 -9.76 3.54 -13.38
N ALA A 8 -9.24 2.35 -13.74
CA ALA A 8 -10.05 1.29 -14.31
C ALA A 8 -11.12 0.79 -13.32
N LEU A 9 -10.75 0.57 -12.05
CA LEU A 9 -11.71 0.18 -11.02
C LEU A 9 -12.76 1.27 -10.77
N SER A 10 -12.35 2.53 -10.67
CA SER A 10 -13.26 3.66 -10.44
C SER A 10 -14.25 3.82 -11.58
N ARG A 11 -13.80 3.76 -12.84
CA ARG A 11 -14.68 3.91 -14.01
C ARG A 11 -15.68 2.76 -14.19
N ASN A 12 -15.29 1.52 -13.84
CA ASN A 12 -16.16 0.36 -14.06
C ASN A 12 -17.11 0.10 -12.89
N TYR A 13 -16.70 0.43 -11.65
CA TYR A 13 -17.48 0.06 -10.45
C TYR A 13 -17.75 1.21 -9.50
N GLY A 14 -17.09 2.35 -9.66
CA GLY A 14 -17.28 3.54 -8.82
C GLY A 14 -18.53 4.32 -9.20
N THR A 15 -18.90 5.27 -8.35
CA THR A 15 -20.00 6.20 -8.62
C THR A 15 -19.53 7.34 -9.51
N ARG A 16 -20.28 7.61 -10.57
CA ARG A 16 -20.05 8.74 -11.47
C ARG A 16 -20.51 10.04 -10.81
N HIS A 17 -19.67 11.06 -10.89
CA HIS A 17 -19.93 12.40 -10.39
C HIS A 17 -19.67 13.44 -11.48
N GLU A 18 -20.37 14.57 -11.37
CA GLU A 18 -20.13 15.77 -12.17
C GLU A 18 -19.89 16.94 -11.23
N THR A 19 -18.90 17.76 -11.55
CA THR A 19 -18.55 18.94 -10.77
C THR A 19 -18.26 20.07 -11.72
N VAL A 20 -18.86 21.25 -11.48
CA VAL A 20 -18.52 22.47 -12.21
C VAL A 20 -17.24 23.03 -11.58
N VAL A 21 -16.24 23.23 -12.42
CA VAL A 21 -14.95 23.81 -12.04
C VAL A 21 -14.77 25.14 -12.77
N ASN A 22 -14.27 26.14 -12.08
CA ASN A 22 -13.89 27.41 -12.65
C ASN A 22 -12.40 27.61 -12.43
N ASP A 23 -11.63 27.57 -13.53
CA ASP A 23 -10.18 27.71 -13.54
C ASP A 23 -9.74 28.65 -14.67
N ASP A 24 -8.46 28.62 -15.04
CA ASP A 24 -7.89 29.47 -16.09
C ASP A 24 -8.51 29.24 -17.48
N GLU A 25 -9.19 28.12 -17.70
CA GLU A 25 -9.91 27.76 -18.92
C GLU A 25 -11.37 28.21 -18.90
N GLY A 26 -11.84 28.78 -17.76
CA GLY A 26 -13.22 29.22 -17.52
C GLY A 26 -14.07 28.18 -16.81
N GLU A 27 -15.40 28.39 -16.81
CA GLU A 27 -16.35 27.48 -16.20
C GLU A 27 -16.60 26.27 -17.12
N HIS A 28 -16.31 25.06 -16.61
CA HIS A 28 -16.55 23.82 -17.34
C HIS A 28 -16.93 22.67 -16.40
N THR A 29 -17.61 21.66 -16.95
CA THR A 29 -18.02 20.47 -16.18
C THR A 29 -16.98 19.37 -16.29
N VAL A 30 -16.48 18.91 -15.13
CA VAL A 30 -15.57 17.78 -15.02
C VAL A 30 -16.36 16.55 -14.56
N VAL A 31 -16.21 15.45 -15.30
CA VAL A 31 -16.76 14.14 -14.92
C VAL A 31 -15.66 13.32 -14.26
N TRP A 32 -15.93 12.80 -13.07
CA TRP A 32 -15.01 11.94 -12.34
C TRP A 32 -15.75 10.77 -11.68
N TYR A 33 -15.00 9.78 -11.21
CA TYR A 33 -15.56 8.58 -10.59
C TYR A 33 -14.90 8.37 -9.22
N SER A 34 -15.71 8.16 -8.17
CA SER A 34 -15.19 7.76 -6.87
C SER A 34 -14.57 6.37 -6.95
N PHE A 35 -13.61 6.07 -6.05
CA PHE A 35 -13.16 4.69 -5.90
C PHE A 35 -14.31 3.84 -5.36
N PRO A 36 -14.53 2.63 -5.90
CA PRO A 36 -15.69 1.83 -5.53
C PRO A 36 -15.61 1.32 -4.08
N THR A 37 -16.77 1.25 -3.46
CA THR A 37 -16.93 0.59 -2.15
C THR A 37 -16.75 -0.93 -2.27
N PRO A 38 -16.49 -1.66 -1.17
CA PRO A 38 -16.47 -3.12 -1.20
C PRO A 38 -17.75 -3.73 -1.77
N ALA A 39 -18.91 -3.17 -1.45
CA ALA A 39 -20.20 -3.62 -1.97
C ALA A 39 -20.30 -3.47 -3.50
N GLN A 40 -19.84 -2.35 -4.05
CA GLN A 40 -19.80 -2.14 -5.50
C GLN A 40 -18.83 -3.10 -6.19
N LEU A 41 -17.64 -3.32 -5.61
CA LEU A 41 -16.65 -4.26 -6.15
C LEU A 41 -17.06 -5.73 -5.98
N SER A 42 -17.85 -6.08 -5.00
CA SER A 42 -18.33 -7.45 -4.79
C SER A 42 -19.28 -7.93 -5.90
N ALA A 43 -19.84 -7.01 -6.69
CA ALA A 43 -20.63 -7.32 -7.88
C ALA A 43 -19.74 -7.83 -9.05
N ALA A 44 -18.44 -7.54 -9.03
CA ALA A 44 -17.50 -8.00 -10.05
C ALA A 44 -17.11 -9.46 -9.83
N SER A 45 -17.02 -10.23 -10.92
CA SER A 45 -16.38 -11.54 -10.92
C SER A 45 -14.86 -11.42 -10.93
N GLU A 46 -14.14 -12.49 -10.52
CA GLU A 46 -12.69 -12.54 -10.66
C GLU A 46 -12.24 -12.37 -12.12
N THR A 47 -13.02 -12.90 -13.08
CA THR A 47 -12.72 -12.79 -14.53
C THR A 47 -12.77 -11.35 -14.99
N GLU A 48 -13.81 -10.61 -14.67
CA GLU A 48 -13.93 -9.18 -15.01
C GLU A 48 -12.79 -8.35 -14.40
N LEU A 49 -12.43 -8.62 -13.15
CA LEU A 49 -11.29 -7.96 -12.52
C LEU A 49 -9.95 -8.30 -13.23
N ARG A 50 -9.80 -9.50 -13.78
CA ARG A 50 -8.62 -9.88 -14.59
C ARG A 50 -8.56 -9.12 -15.91
N GLU A 51 -9.70 -8.89 -16.56
CA GLU A 51 -9.82 -8.13 -17.81
C GLU A 51 -9.39 -6.67 -17.62
N LEU A 52 -9.55 -6.10 -16.42
CA LEU A 52 -9.02 -4.78 -16.05
C LEU A 52 -7.48 -4.75 -15.84
N LYS A 53 -6.77 -5.77 -16.30
CA LYS A 53 -5.30 -5.91 -16.23
C LYS A 53 -4.73 -5.96 -14.81
N LEU A 54 -5.55 -6.36 -13.83
CA LEU A 54 -5.10 -6.53 -12.44
C LEU A 54 -4.22 -7.78 -12.25
N GLY A 55 -4.22 -8.69 -13.22
CA GLY A 55 -3.43 -9.92 -13.21
C GLY A 55 -3.77 -10.81 -12.02
N TYR A 56 -2.76 -11.37 -11.36
CA TYR A 56 -2.96 -12.23 -10.19
C TYR A 56 -3.61 -11.54 -9.00
N ARG A 57 -3.66 -10.19 -8.98
CA ARG A 57 -4.28 -9.40 -7.90
C ARG A 57 -5.80 -9.47 -7.96
N ALA A 58 -6.38 -9.79 -9.10
CA ALA A 58 -7.83 -9.90 -9.27
C ALA A 58 -8.46 -10.82 -8.23
N LYS A 59 -7.89 -12.02 -8.03
CA LYS A 59 -8.39 -12.97 -7.02
C LYS A 59 -8.29 -12.45 -5.58
N TYR A 60 -7.26 -11.66 -5.26
CA TYR A 60 -7.09 -11.09 -3.93
C TYR A 60 -8.09 -9.97 -3.67
N ILE A 61 -8.31 -9.10 -4.67
CA ILE A 61 -9.31 -8.03 -4.61
C ILE A 61 -10.69 -8.64 -4.48
N PHE A 62 -11.03 -9.59 -5.35
CA PHE A 62 -12.32 -10.30 -5.31
C PHE A 62 -12.58 -10.89 -3.92
N ARG A 63 -11.64 -11.69 -3.38
CA ARG A 63 -11.79 -12.31 -2.07
C ARG A 63 -11.92 -11.29 -0.94
N LEU A 64 -11.10 -10.24 -0.96
CA LEU A 64 -11.12 -9.21 0.07
C LEU A 64 -12.45 -8.43 0.08
N CYS A 65 -13.03 -8.20 -1.09
CA CYS A 65 -14.36 -7.58 -1.21
C CYS A 65 -15.46 -8.48 -0.63
N GLN A 66 -15.39 -9.79 -0.87
CA GLN A 66 -16.31 -10.74 -0.24
C GLN A 66 -16.14 -10.74 1.29
N ASP A 67 -14.90 -10.77 1.79
CA ASP A 67 -14.62 -10.71 3.22
C ASP A 67 -15.17 -9.43 3.87
N ALA A 68 -15.12 -8.29 3.16
CA ALA A 68 -15.67 -7.03 3.65
C ALA A 68 -17.22 -7.02 3.66
N VAL A 69 -17.85 -7.50 2.59
CA VAL A 69 -19.33 -7.56 2.50
C VAL A 69 -19.91 -8.54 3.52
N GLU A 70 -19.23 -9.64 3.77
CA GLU A 70 -19.63 -10.64 4.77
C GLU A 70 -19.27 -10.24 6.22
N GLY A 71 -18.69 -9.06 6.42
CA GLY A 71 -18.35 -8.52 7.75
C GLY A 71 -17.11 -9.14 8.38
N ARG A 72 -16.34 -9.98 7.66
CA ARG A 72 -15.08 -10.53 8.15
C ARG A 72 -13.98 -9.46 8.20
N LEU A 73 -13.93 -8.59 7.20
CA LEU A 73 -13.08 -7.41 7.20
C LEU A 73 -13.86 -6.20 7.73
N ASP A 74 -13.63 -5.88 8.99
CA ASP A 74 -14.21 -4.72 9.67
C ASP A 74 -13.23 -3.53 9.56
N LEU A 75 -13.60 -2.55 8.72
CA LEU A 75 -12.78 -1.36 8.48
C LEU A 75 -12.84 -0.37 9.66
N GLU A 76 -13.93 -0.35 10.43
CA GLU A 76 -14.04 0.50 11.61
C GLU A 76 -13.18 -0.03 12.77
N LEU A 77 -13.21 -1.35 12.98
CA LEU A 77 -12.32 -2.00 13.93
C LEU A 77 -10.85 -1.70 13.56
N LEU A 78 -10.50 -1.88 12.28
CA LEU A 78 -9.14 -1.71 11.80
C LEU A 78 -8.55 -0.32 12.10
N GLN A 79 -9.37 0.74 12.05
CA GLN A 79 -8.95 2.10 12.40
C GLN A 79 -8.62 2.31 13.88
N ARG A 80 -9.08 1.41 14.76
CA ARG A 80 -8.89 1.50 16.22
C ARG A 80 -7.75 0.62 16.73
N LEU A 81 -7.24 -0.28 15.88
CA LEU A 81 -6.17 -1.20 16.26
C LEU A 81 -4.82 -0.48 16.35
N SER A 82 -3.99 -0.90 17.28
CA SER A 82 -2.57 -0.55 17.28
C SER A 82 -1.87 -1.14 16.05
N TYR A 83 -0.70 -0.64 15.72
CA TYR A 83 0.08 -1.12 14.56
C TYR A 83 0.30 -2.64 14.61
N GLY A 84 0.68 -3.20 15.74
CA GLY A 84 0.90 -4.65 15.88
C GLY A 84 -0.36 -5.48 15.69
N GLU A 85 -1.48 -5.01 16.26
CA GLU A 85 -2.79 -5.65 16.09
C GLU A 85 -3.28 -5.53 14.65
N ALA A 86 -3.14 -4.36 14.02
CA ALA A 86 -3.50 -4.13 12.62
C ALA A 86 -2.69 -5.03 11.67
N MET A 87 -1.38 -5.19 11.91
CA MET A 87 -0.53 -6.11 11.14
C MET A 87 -1.00 -7.57 11.26
N THR A 88 -1.38 -8.00 12.46
CA THR A 88 -1.88 -9.36 12.72
C THR A 88 -3.24 -9.55 12.05
N TYR A 89 -4.16 -8.62 12.23
CA TYR A 89 -5.49 -8.66 11.66
C TYR A 89 -5.45 -8.68 10.12
N LEU A 90 -4.71 -7.76 9.51
CA LEU A 90 -4.54 -7.69 8.05
C LEU A 90 -3.88 -8.94 7.49
N GLY A 91 -2.88 -9.49 8.19
CA GLY A 91 -2.17 -10.71 7.79
C GLY A 91 -3.04 -11.98 7.78
N SER A 92 -4.22 -11.96 8.39
CA SER A 92 -5.17 -13.06 8.35
C SER A 92 -5.95 -13.17 7.03
N PHE A 93 -5.97 -12.10 6.21
CA PHE A 93 -6.70 -12.07 4.95
C PHE A 93 -5.88 -12.58 3.78
N TYR A 94 -6.54 -13.32 2.90
CA TYR A 94 -5.91 -13.92 1.74
C TYR A 94 -5.34 -12.86 0.78
N GLY A 95 -4.04 -12.95 0.52
CA GLY A 95 -3.33 -12.04 -0.38
C GLY A 95 -2.74 -10.81 0.31
N ILE A 96 -2.94 -10.63 1.61
CA ILE A 96 -2.31 -9.59 2.40
C ILE A 96 -1.10 -10.19 3.15
N GLY A 97 0.08 -10.05 2.54
CA GLY A 97 1.36 -10.36 3.20
C GLY A 97 1.92 -9.15 3.96
N THR A 98 3.02 -9.37 4.69
CA THR A 98 3.69 -8.34 5.52
C THR A 98 3.89 -7.00 4.79
N LYS A 99 4.32 -7.02 3.52
CA LYS A 99 4.53 -5.79 2.73
C LYS A 99 3.23 -5.03 2.50
N VAL A 100 2.15 -5.73 2.14
CA VAL A 100 0.84 -5.11 1.86
C VAL A 100 0.23 -4.59 3.15
N ALA A 101 0.27 -5.35 4.24
CA ALA A 101 -0.17 -4.92 5.56
C ALA A 101 0.53 -3.65 6.02
N ASN A 102 1.87 -3.59 5.88
CA ASN A 102 2.63 -2.36 6.17
C ASN A 102 2.22 -1.17 5.30
N CYS A 103 1.92 -1.38 4.02
CA CYS A 103 1.42 -0.30 3.16
C CYS A 103 0.04 0.20 3.63
N ILE A 104 -0.86 -0.69 4.01
CA ILE A 104 -2.18 -0.32 4.54
C ILE A 104 -2.02 0.44 5.85
N CYS A 105 -1.19 -0.06 6.76
CA CYS A 105 -0.90 0.60 8.03
C CYS A 105 -0.35 2.02 7.82
N LEU A 106 0.68 2.18 6.97
CA LEU A 106 1.32 3.48 6.75
C LEU A 106 0.40 4.48 6.05
N PHE A 107 -0.20 4.07 4.93
CA PHE A 107 -0.91 5.01 4.05
C PHE A 107 -2.41 5.12 4.34
N GLY A 108 -3.02 4.08 4.89
CA GLY A 108 -4.46 4.04 5.16
C GLY A 108 -4.83 4.29 6.63
N LEU A 109 -3.98 3.86 7.57
CA LEU A 109 -4.28 3.89 9.01
C LEU A 109 -3.42 4.89 9.79
N HIS A 110 -2.51 5.60 9.13
CA HIS A 110 -1.58 6.56 9.75
C HIS A 110 -0.64 5.96 10.81
N HIS A 111 -0.36 4.66 10.75
CA HIS A 111 0.70 4.04 11.56
C HIS A 111 2.06 4.41 10.97
N ILE A 112 2.55 5.59 11.35
CA ILE A 112 3.77 6.21 10.77
C ILE A 112 5.06 5.47 11.12
N GLU A 113 5.02 4.53 12.04
CA GLU A 113 6.08 3.57 12.35
C GLU A 113 6.14 2.39 11.35
N ALA A 114 5.09 2.14 10.58
CA ALA A 114 5.03 1.05 9.62
C ALA A 114 6.04 1.26 8.48
N PHE A 115 6.84 0.23 8.21
CA PHE A 115 7.94 0.32 7.24
C PHE A 115 7.75 -0.71 6.11
N PRO A 116 7.03 -0.39 5.04
CA PRO A 116 6.83 -1.30 3.92
C PRO A 116 8.13 -1.53 3.13
N VAL A 117 8.60 -2.78 3.13
CA VAL A 117 9.78 -3.18 2.35
C VAL A 117 9.32 -3.66 0.97
N ALA A 118 9.30 -2.76 0.00
CA ALA A 118 9.11 -3.07 -1.41
C ALA A 118 10.47 -3.20 -2.11
N THR A 119 10.50 -3.73 -3.32
CA THR A 119 11.74 -4.03 -4.09
C THR A 119 12.74 -2.87 -4.12
N TRP A 120 12.27 -1.62 -4.21
CA TRP A 120 13.15 -0.45 -4.18
C TRP A 120 13.77 -0.21 -2.80
N ILE A 121 12.98 -0.30 -1.75
CA ILE A 121 13.45 -0.16 -0.38
C ILE A 121 14.40 -1.29 -0.04
N GLU A 122 14.09 -2.50 -0.47
CA GLU A 122 14.99 -3.66 -0.34
C GLU A 122 16.37 -3.38 -0.95
N GLN A 123 16.41 -2.88 -2.19
CA GLN A 123 17.65 -2.49 -2.86
C GLN A 123 18.40 -1.39 -2.12
N ILE A 124 17.70 -0.39 -1.59
CA ILE A 124 18.31 0.70 -0.81
C ILE A 124 18.90 0.16 0.49
N LEU A 125 18.13 -0.65 1.24
CA LEU A 125 18.61 -1.26 2.47
C LEU A 125 19.88 -2.07 2.24
N MET A 126 19.89 -2.88 1.20
CA MET A 126 21.07 -3.70 0.86
C MET A 126 22.28 -2.87 0.41
N ALA A 127 22.06 -1.82 -0.37
CA ALA A 127 23.17 -1.00 -0.90
C ALA A 127 23.77 -0.08 0.16
N GLU A 128 22.95 0.60 0.97
CA GLU A 128 23.38 1.70 1.84
C GLU A 128 23.59 1.28 3.31
N TYR A 129 22.90 0.23 3.77
CA TYR A 129 22.87 -0.12 5.20
C TYR A 129 23.45 -1.50 5.50
N TYR A 130 23.36 -2.48 4.60
CA TYR A 130 23.81 -3.84 4.84
C TYR A 130 25.30 -3.93 5.23
N ARG A 131 26.15 -3.23 4.48
CA ARG A 131 27.62 -3.27 4.70
C ARG A 131 28.05 -2.71 6.05
N LYS A 132 27.26 -1.79 6.64
CA LYS A 132 27.58 -1.15 7.92
C LYS A 132 27.63 -2.13 9.08
N ARG A 133 26.86 -3.22 9.02
CA ARG A 133 26.79 -4.29 10.02
C ARG A 133 26.81 -5.69 9.41
N LYS A 134 27.58 -5.88 8.34
CA LYS A 134 27.60 -7.09 7.53
C LYS A 134 27.71 -8.37 8.37
N LYS A 135 28.65 -8.43 9.34
CA LYS A 135 28.84 -9.62 10.20
C LYS A 135 27.57 -10.02 10.97
N LYS A 136 26.81 -9.03 11.46
CA LYS A 136 25.52 -9.28 12.13
C LYS A 136 24.49 -9.82 11.13
N TYR A 137 24.39 -9.18 9.99
CA TYR A 137 23.34 -9.50 9.00
C TYR A 137 23.58 -10.83 8.29
N ASP A 138 24.83 -11.21 8.05
CA ASP A 138 25.19 -12.51 7.47
C ASP A 138 24.76 -13.71 8.35
N SER A 139 24.63 -13.51 9.67
CA SER A 139 24.20 -14.54 10.62
C SER A 139 22.67 -14.66 10.75
N LEU A 140 21.92 -13.75 10.16
CA LEU A 140 20.47 -13.72 10.30
C LEU A 140 19.74 -14.53 9.24
N PRO A 141 18.65 -15.21 9.58
CA PRO A 141 17.78 -15.80 8.59
C PRO A 141 17.15 -14.70 7.72
N LYS A 142 16.97 -14.98 6.44
CA LYS A 142 16.48 -14.00 5.45
C LYS A 142 15.13 -13.37 5.84
N SER A 143 14.29 -14.10 6.56
CA SER A 143 13.00 -13.62 7.07
C SER A 143 13.11 -12.52 8.14
N LYS A 144 14.22 -12.43 8.87
CA LYS A 144 14.47 -11.44 9.92
C LYS A 144 15.38 -10.30 9.49
N LEU A 145 16.10 -10.46 8.37
CA LEU A 145 17.13 -9.53 7.92
C LEU A 145 16.63 -8.08 7.84
N TYR A 146 15.55 -7.85 7.13
CA TYR A 146 15.04 -6.48 6.95
C TYR A 146 14.47 -5.87 8.22
N GLN A 147 13.85 -6.67 9.09
CA GLN A 147 13.36 -6.21 10.39
C GLN A 147 14.52 -5.72 11.26
N GLU A 148 15.62 -6.49 11.32
CA GLU A 148 16.83 -6.11 12.06
C GLU A 148 17.51 -4.87 11.47
N MET A 149 17.58 -4.77 10.15
CA MET A 149 18.13 -3.58 9.49
C MET A 149 17.30 -2.34 9.80
N ILE A 150 15.97 -2.45 9.79
CA ILE A 150 15.05 -1.36 10.14
C ILE A 150 15.25 -0.97 11.61
N ALA A 151 15.28 -1.92 12.53
CA ALA A 151 15.51 -1.66 13.94
C ALA A 151 16.85 -0.96 14.20
N ASP A 152 17.92 -1.44 13.57
CA ASP A 152 19.28 -0.91 13.74
C ASP A 152 19.48 0.51 13.18
N HIS A 153 18.81 0.87 12.10
CA HIS A 153 19.07 2.12 11.38
C HIS A 153 17.93 3.13 11.44
N PHE A 154 16.73 2.68 11.74
CA PHE A 154 15.53 3.53 11.78
C PHE A 154 14.81 3.52 13.13
N GLY A 155 15.14 2.59 14.04
CA GLY A 155 14.57 2.54 15.38
C GLY A 155 14.85 3.80 16.23
N MET A 156 15.89 4.54 15.91
CA MET A 156 16.22 5.83 16.53
C MET A 156 15.17 6.92 16.28
N TYR A 157 14.37 6.81 15.25
CA TYR A 157 13.34 7.78 14.89
C TYR A 157 12.01 7.60 15.65
N LYS A 158 12.00 6.82 16.74
CA LYS A 158 10.93 6.73 17.74
C LYS A 158 9.50 6.80 17.16
N GLY A 159 9.12 5.84 16.33
CA GLY A 159 7.78 5.76 15.73
C GLY A 159 7.65 6.45 14.36
N TYR A 160 8.66 7.15 13.86
CA TYR A 160 8.64 7.80 12.55
C TYR A 160 9.37 7.03 11.45
N ALA A 161 9.64 5.76 11.65
CA ALA A 161 10.43 4.95 10.72
C ALA A 161 9.80 4.90 9.32
N GLY A 162 8.48 4.82 9.21
CA GLY A 162 7.76 4.83 7.95
C GLY A 162 7.85 6.17 7.21
N VAL A 163 7.82 7.28 7.94
CA VAL A 163 8.04 8.62 7.36
C VAL A 163 9.46 8.71 6.79
N MET A 164 10.46 8.27 7.53
CA MET A 164 11.85 8.24 7.05
C MET A 164 12.01 7.35 5.82
N GLN A 165 11.31 6.23 5.76
CA GLN A 165 11.28 5.36 4.60
C GLN A 165 10.76 6.10 3.34
N GLN A 166 9.73 6.95 3.46
CA GLN A 166 9.20 7.73 2.35
C GLN A 166 10.21 8.78 1.86
N TYR A 167 10.92 9.46 2.77
CA TYR A 167 11.98 10.41 2.41
C TYR A 167 13.12 9.72 1.65
N ILE A 168 13.58 8.56 2.11
CA ILE A 168 14.64 7.80 1.45
C ILE A 168 14.17 7.30 0.08
N PHE A 169 12.93 6.81 -0.01
CA PHE A 169 12.34 6.36 -1.26
C PHE A 169 12.28 7.51 -2.29
N TYR A 170 11.82 8.69 -1.87
CA TYR A 170 11.75 9.88 -2.73
C TYR A 170 13.15 10.33 -3.16
N TYR A 171 14.07 10.49 -2.22
CA TYR A 171 15.47 10.88 -2.48
C TYR A 171 16.13 9.98 -3.53
N GLU A 172 16.02 8.67 -3.35
CA GLU A 172 16.60 7.72 -4.30
C GLU A 172 15.95 7.78 -5.69
N ARG A 173 14.66 8.04 -5.76
CA ARG A 173 13.98 8.24 -7.05
C ARG A 173 14.45 9.49 -7.76
N VAL A 174 14.60 10.59 -7.04
CA VAL A 174 15.16 11.86 -7.61
C VAL A 174 16.59 11.62 -8.09
N ARG A 175 17.45 11.06 -7.25
CA ARG A 175 18.85 10.76 -7.57
C ARG A 175 19.00 9.91 -8.83
N ARG A 176 18.08 8.99 -9.08
CA ARG A 176 18.10 8.10 -10.26
C ARG A 176 17.29 8.64 -11.45
N GLY A 177 16.86 9.89 -11.43
CA GLY A 177 16.11 10.53 -12.53
C GLY A 177 14.74 9.89 -12.82
N LYS A 178 14.10 9.27 -11.80
CA LYS A 178 12.82 8.56 -11.93
C LYS A 178 11.62 9.31 -11.34
N VAL A 179 11.79 10.55 -10.97
CA VAL A 179 10.72 11.50 -10.64
C VAL A 179 10.61 12.48 -11.79
N ARG A 180 9.45 12.49 -12.43
CA ARG A 180 9.00 13.57 -13.33
C ARG A 180 8.00 14.39 -12.57
#